data_a655e31aa149e82c1a0e5d6922c029aa
#
_entry.id   a655e31aa149e82c1a0e5d6922c029aa
#
_cell.length_a   1.000
_cell.length_b   1.000
_cell.length_c   1.000
_cell.angle_alpha   90.00
_cell.angle_beta   90.00
_cell.angle_gamma   90.00
#
_symmetry.space_group_name_H-M   'P 1'
#
loop_
_entity.id
_entity.type
_entity.pdbx_description
1 polymer ?
#
loop_
_entity_poly.entity_id
_entity_poly.type
_entity_poly.pdbx_seq_one_letter_code
_entity_poly.pdbx_strand_id
1 'polypeptide(L)'
;SLGEYRSIIEKLISDESVKGIVLRSAKDAFIAGADLTSSEVFGFDSVQEDKVKAAEKIYNGNMDMQLLFRSMETSGKPFVAAINGHALGGGFEICLACHYRVAIDNDKIQIGQPEAKVGLIPGAGGTQRVPRLAGVTQEIMGFLLAGTPFTPKKALSAGLINEVTDADNLINAAKKYIVDGGKSVQPWDEKGFRFPGGLPYTPKGAMIWAAASSSLRKNSYNNYPAQTAILSAVYEGVQVPIDAALRIEARYFTKVVMDPRSQNMVRSLFVNMQALSKGARRPKDFDKYDVKKIGILGAGLMGAGIAYVTAKAGIEVVLIDMDQAAAEKGKEYSTKILDKQLSKKKTTEEKKEKLLSLITPTTDYSLLKGADLIVEAVFENRDIKADVTAKAEAQISETAVFGSNTSTLPITGLAQNSSRPANFIGIHYFSPVERMPLVEIIMGKETSQETLAKTMDYVQKIRKTPIVVNDSRGFYTSRVFGTYTGEGVAMLAEGIKPALIENAGKMTGMPMAPLALSDAVALDLAWKVTTQTKKDFEAEGK
;
A
#
# COMPACT_ATOMS: atom_id res chain seq x y z
N SER A 1 -3.12 -25.75 -7.44
CA SER A 1 -2.96 -25.07 -8.75
C SER A 1 -4.32 -24.82 -9.39
N LEU A 2 -4.40 -23.96 -10.40
CA LEU A 2 -5.65 -23.70 -11.13
C LEU A 2 -6.16 -24.99 -11.82
N GLY A 3 -5.25 -25.85 -12.29
CA GLY A 3 -5.59 -27.15 -12.88
C GLY A 3 -6.24 -28.11 -11.89
N GLU A 4 -5.75 -28.20 -10.66
CA GLU A 4 -6.39 -29.01 -9.61
C GLU A 4 -7.78 -28.47 -9.26
N TYR A 5 -7.89 -27.13 -9.13
CA TYR A 5 -9.18 -26.51 -8.87
C TYR A 5 -10.20 -26.84 -9.98
N ARG A 6 -9.81 -26.74 -11.25
CA ARG A 6 -10.64 -27.11 -12.40
C ARG A 6 -11.09 -28.57 -12.32
N SER A 7 -10.15 -29.49 -12.13
CA SER A 7 -10.46 -30.93 -12.05
C SER A 7 -11.44 -31.27 -10.93
N ILE A 8 -11.28 -30.63 -9.76
CA ILE A 8 -12.20 -30.82 -8.63
C ILE A 8 -13.59 -30.26 -8.95
N ILE A 9 -13.68 -29.06 -9.52
CA ILE A 9 -14.96 -28.43 -9.86
C ILE A 9 -15.71 -29.28 -10.92
N GLU A 10 -15.03 -29.70 -11.98
CA GLU A 10 -15.62 -30.54 -13.04
C GLU A 10 -16.15 -31.89 -12.48
N LYS A 11 -15.37 -32.51 -11.59
CA LYS A 11 -15.81 -33.73 -10.90
C LYS A 11 -17.05 -33.51 -10.05
N LEU A 12 -17.09 -32.42 -9.25
CA LEU A 12 -18.24 -32.12 -8.40
C LEU A 12 -19.49 -31.73 -9.21
N ILE A 13 -19.32 -31.08 -10.34
CA ILE A 13 -20.42 -30.76 -11.25
C ILE A 13 -21.02 -32.04 -11.87
N SER A 14 -20.18 -32.98 -12.29
CA SER A 14 -20.62 -34.22 -12.95
C SER A 14 -21.20 -35.29 -11.99
N ASP A 15 -20.91 -35.23 -10.70
CA ASP A 15 -21.37 -36.20 -9.70
C ASP A 15 -22.82 -35.91 -9.29
N GLU A 16 -23.78 -36.74 -9.73
CA GLU A 16 -25.22 -36.59 -9.45
C GLU A 16 -25.58 -36.68 -7.96
N SER A 17 -24.72 -37.29 -7.13
CA SER A 17 -24.91 -37.34 -5.68
C SER A 17 -24.68 -36.01 -4.98
N VAL A 18 -23.89 -35.11 -5.59
CA VAL A 18 -23.58 -33.78 -5.08
C VAL A 18 -24.74 -32.84 -5.34
N LYS A 19 -25.39 -32.36 -4.28
CA LYS A 19 -26.54 -31.44 -4.34
C LYS A 19 -26.18 -29.98 -4.30
N GLY A 20 -24.95 -29.62 -3.92
CA GLY A 20 -24.42 -28.28 -3.89
C GLY A 20 -22.99 -28.26 -3.35
N ILE A 21 -22.28 -27.18 -3.58
CA ILE A 21 -20.85 -27.06 -3.29
C ILE A 21 -20.60 -25.85 -2.38
N VAL A 22 -19.86 -26.07 -1.28
CA VAL A 22 -19.36 -25.00 -0.39
C VAL A 22 -17.87 -24.83 -0.60
N LEU A 23 -17.45 -23.63 -0.97
CA LEU A 23 -16.04 -23.24 -1.08
C LEU A 23 -15.59 -22.57 0.21
N ARG A 24 -14.56 -23.12 0.85
CA ARG A 24 -13.93 -22.59 2.07
C ARG A 24 -12.42 -22.76 1.98
N SER A 25 -11.66 -21.83 2.58
CA SER A 25 -10.22 -22.02 2.77
C SER A 25 -9.92 -22.75 4.08
N ALA A 26 -8.92 -23.63 4.05
CA ALA A 26 -8.36 -24.25 5.26
C ALA A 26 -7.37 -23.31 5.98
N LYS A 27 -7.05 -22.15 5.40
CA LYS A 27 -6.17 -21.12 5.96
C LYS A 27 -6.98 -19.99 6.59
N ASP A 28 -6.31 -19.10 7.33
CA ASP A 28 -6.92 -17.91 7.93
C ASP A 28 -7.41 -16.88 6.89
N ALA A 29 -6.76 -16.80 5.73
CA ALA A 29 -7.25 -16.06 4.58
C ALA A 29 -8.11 -16.97 3.69
N PHE A 30 -9.18 -16.41 3.09
CA PHE A 30 -9.93 -17.16 2.08
C PHE A 30 -9.05 -17.35 0.83
N ILE A 31 -8.86 -16.32 0.03
CA ILE A 31 -7.87 -16.27 -1.06
C ILE A 31 -7.46 -14.81 -1.24
N ALA A 32 -6.17 -14.50 -1.11
CA ALA A 32 -5.67 -13.13 -1.14
C ALA A 32 -5.27 -12.63 -2.55
N GLY A 33 -5.70 -13.30 -3.60
CA GLY A 33 -5.40 -12.96 -4.99
C GLY A 33 -4.44 -13.95 -5.67
N ALA A 34 -4.07 -13.64 -6.92
CA ALA A 34 -3.11 -14.41 -7.69
C ALA A 34 -1.66 -14.08 -7.28
N ASP A 35 -0.75 -15.03 -7.47
CA ASP A 35 0.68 -14.80 -7.29
C ASP A 35 1.23 -14.02 -8.50
N LEU A 36 1.44 -12.72 -8.32
CA LEU A 36 1.98 -11.84 -9.36
C LEU A 36 3.50 -12.00 -9.57
N THR A 37 4.16 -12.86 -8.78
CA THR A 37 5.59 -13.18 -8.99
C THR A 37 5.78 -14.31 -10.00
N SER A 38 4.71 -15.04 -10.35
CA SER A 38 4.74 -16.15 -11.28
C SER A 38 4.74 -15.66 -12.73
N SER A 39 5.82 -15.89 -13.46
CA SER A 39 5.91 -15.63 -14.91
C SER A 39 4.90 -16.45 -15.72
N GLU A 40 4.48 -17.61 -15.20
CA GLU A 40 3.48 -18.46 -15.84
C GLU A 40 2.09 -17.82 -15.92
N VAL A 41 1.72 -17.02 -14.91
CA VAL A 41 0.38 -16.41 -14.83
C VAL A 41 0.29 -15.15 -15.70
N PHE A 42 1.36 -14.36 -15.77
CA PHE A 42 1.34 -13.06 -16.43
C PHE A 42 2.19 -12.99 -17.69
N GLY A 43 3.00 -14.01 -18.00
CA GLY A 43 3.77 -14.14 -19.24
C GLY A 43 4.72 -12.97 -19.51
N PHE A 44 5.18 -12.26 -18.48
CA PHE A 44 6.02 -11.07 -18.64
C PHE A 44 7.32 -11.35 -19.44
N ASP A 45 7.86 -12.56 -19.34
CA ASP A 45 9.07 -12.94 -20.08
C ASP A 45 8.79 -13.25 -21.56
N SER A 46 7.55 -13.66 -21.91
CA SER A 46 7.16 -14.00 -23.28
C SER A 46 6.77 -12.79 -24.14
N VAL A 47 6.56 -11.63 -23.53
CA VAL A 47 6.17 -10.38 -24.24
C VAL A 47 7.31 -9.83 -25.12
N GLN A 48 8.55 -10.30 -24.93
CA GLN A 48 9.71 -9.78 -25.67
C GLN A 48 9.87 -10.38 -27.09
N GLU A 49 9.36 -11.60 -27.35
CA GLU A 49 9.65 -12.28 -28.61
C GLU A 49 8.58 -12.10 -29.71
N ASP A 50 7.28 -12.23 -29.39
CA ASP A 50 6.16 -12.03 -30.33
C ASP A 50 4.93 -11.50 -29.61
N LYS A 51 4.65 -10.22 -29.79
CA LYS A 51 3.55 -9.53 -29.12
C LYS A 51 2.17 -10.12 -29.42
N VAL A 52 1.95 -10.64 -30.62
CA VAL A 52 0.66 -11.23 -31.01
C VAL A 52 0.46 -12.55 -30.27
N LYS A 53 1.44 -13.43 -30.30
CA LYS A 53 1.38 -14.72 -29.58
C LYS A 53 1.27 -14.52 -28.07
N ALA A 54 1.99 -13.53 -27.51
CA ALA A 54 1.86 -13.20 -26.11
C ALA A 54 0.44 -12.72 -25.77
N ALA A 55 -0.15 -11.86 -26.59
CA ALA A 55 -1.51 -11.38 -26.41
C ALA A 55 -2.53 -12.54 -26.49
N GLU A 56 -2.39 -13.44 -27.46
CA GLU A 56 -3.23 -14.62 -27.59
C GLU A 56 -3.13 -15.55 -26.37
N LYS A 57 -1.92 -15.81 -25.89
CA LYS A 57 -1.68 -16.63 -24.70
C LYS A 57 -2.35 -16.02 -23.46
N ILE A 58 -2.17 -14.71 -23.23
CA ILE A 58 -2.78 -13.99 -22.09
C ILE A 58 -4.30 -14.02 -22.21
N TYR A 59 -4.85 -13.71 -23.39
CA TYR A 59 -6.28 -13.70 -23.63
C TYR A 59 -6.90 -15.10 -23.41
N ASN A 60 -6.33 -16.14 -24.00
CA ASN A 60 -6.83 -17.49 -23.89
C ASN A 60 -6.75 -18.00 -22.44
N GLY A 61 -5.63 -17.80 -21.76
CA GLY A 61 -5.48 -18.18 -20.35
C GLY A 61 -6.46 -17.45 -19.43
N ASN A 62 -6.75 -16.18 -19.71
CA ASN A 62 -7.77 -15.43 -19.00
C ASN A 62 -9.18 -15.98 -19.28
N MET A 63 -9.51 -16.22 -20.54
CA MET A 63 -10.81 -16.81 -20.94
C MET A 63 -11.03 -18.20 -20.35
N ASP A 64 -10.00 -19.03 -20.27
CA ASP A 64 -10.07 -20.35 -19.65
C ASP A 64 -10.51 -20.29 -18.18
N MET A 65 -10.01 -19.31 -17.44
CA MET A 65 -10.42 -19.09 -16.04
C MET A 65 -11.85 -18.55 -15.97
N GLN A 66 -12.22 -17.62 -16.85
CA GLN A 66 -13.59 -17.08 -16.90
C GLN A 66 -14.61 -18.16 -17.27
N LEU A 67 -14.28 -19.05 -18.21
CA LEU A 67 -15.15 -20.17 -18.60
C LEU A 67 -15.31 -21.18 -17.46
N LEU A 68 -14.26 -21.46 -16.69
CA LEU A 68 -14.36 -22.27 -15.48
C LEU A 68 -15.35 -21.65 -14.48
N PHE A 69 -15.31 -20.35 -14.27
CA PHE A 69 -16.26 -19.67 -13.39
C PHE A 69 -17.69 -19.70 -13.96
N ARG A 70 -17.82 -19.55 -15.29
CA ARG A 70 -19.13 -19.72 -15.94
C ARG A 70 -19.70 -21.14 -15.78
N SER A 71 -18.86 -22.17 -15.84
CA SER A 71 -19.32 -23.54 -15.60
C SER A 71 -19.87 -23.75 -14.19
N MET A 72 -19.31 -23.06 -13.18
CA MET A 72 -19.88 -23.06 -11.83
C MET A 72 -21.27 -22.39 -11.81
N GLU A 73 -21.40 -21.23 -12.45
CA GLU A 73 -22.65 -20.44 -12.50
C GLU A 73 -23.80 -21.13 -13.22
N THR A 74 -23.48 -21.97 -14.24
CA THR A 74 -24.46 -22.61 -15.12
C THR A 74 -24.59 -24.11 -14.89
N SER A 75 -23.94 -24.67 -13.87
CA SER A 75 -23.91 -26.10 -13.57
C SER A 75 -25.27 -26.69 -13.14
N GLY A 76 -26.23 -25.86 -12.78
CA GLY A 76 -27.49 -26.29 -12.17
C GLY A 76 -27.36 -26.69 -10.69
N LYS A 77 -26.16 -26.59 -10.09
CA LYS A 77 -25.91 -26.84 -8.67
C LYS A 77 -25.56 -25.55 -7.93
N PRO A 78 -26.12 -25.30 -6.74
CA PRO A 78 -25.77 -24.13 -5.96
C PRO A 78 -24.30 -24.19 -5.48
N PHE A 79 -23.52 -23.16 -5.78
CA PHE A 79 -22.20 -22.90 -5.24
C PHE A 79 -22.31 -21.81 -4.18
N VAL A 80 -21.69 -22.04 -3.03
CA VAL A 80 -21.67 -21.11 -1.90
C VAL A 80 -20.24 -20.79 -1.49
N ALA A 81 -19.88 -19.51 -1.44
CA ALA A 81 -18.62 -19.06 -0.88
C ALA A 81 -18.76 -18.82 0.62
N ALA A 82 -18.06 -19.62 1.44
CA ALA A 82 -17.94 -19.44 2.88
C ALA A 82 -16.64 -18.68 3.20
N ILE A 83 -16.74 -17.34 3.24
CA ILE A 83 -15.60 -16.43 3.30
C ILE A 83 -15.10 -16.34 4.74
N ASN A 84 -14.09 -17.13 5.08
CA ASN A 84 -13.51 -17.21 6.42
C ASN A 84 -12.35 -16.23 6.68
N GLY A 85 -11.96 -15.42 5.69
CA GLY A 85 -10.84 -14.49 5.79
C GLY A 85 -10.81 -13.53 4.60
N HIS A 86 -9.65 -12.90 4.35
CA HIS A 86 -9.49 -11.99 3.21
C HIS A 86 -9.84 -12.67 1.89
N ALA A 87 -10.73 -12.04 1.11
CA ALA A 87 -11.10 -12.43 -0.25
C ALA A 87 -10.77 -11.26 -1.20
N LEU A 88 -9.61 -11.33 -1.86
CA LEU A 88 -9.08 -10.22 -2.65
C LEU A 88 -8.76 -10.66 -4.09
N GLY A 89 -8.98 -9.76 -5.04
CA GLY A 89 -8.67 -10.01 -6.44
C GLY A 89 -9.36 -11.27 -6.98
N GLY A 90 -8.62 -12.14 -7.67
CA GLY A 90 -9.11 -13.41 -8.16
C GLY A 90 -9.81 -14.26 -7.08
N GLY A 91 -9.42 -14.12 -5.81
CA GLY A 91 -10.10 -14.79 -4.70
C GLY A 91 -11.53 -14.29 -4.47
N PHE A 92 -11.78 -13.00 -4.66
CA PHE A 92 -13.14 -12.50 -4.62
C PHE A 92 -13.91 -12.78 -5.92
N GLU A 93 -13.22 -12.85 -7.05
CA GLU A 93 -13.85 -13.23 -8.33
C GLU A 93 -14.41 -14.66 -8.30
N ILE A 94 -13.73 -15.60 -7.62
CA ILE A 94 -14.28 -16.93 -7.31
C ILE A 94 -15.57 -16.83 -6.48
N CYS A 95 -15.57 -15.95 -5.45
CA CYS A 95 -16.78 -15.73 -4.65
C CYS A 95 -17.93 -15.15 -5.49
N LEU A 96 -17.63 -14.22 -6.41
CA LEU A 96 -18.62 -13.61 -7.30
C LEU A 96 -19.25 -14.62 -8.27
N ALA A 97 -18.52 -15.69 -8.64
CA ALA A 97 -19.03 -16.79 -9.44
C ALA A 97 -19.91 -17.77 -8.63
N CYS A 98 -19.89 -17.70 -7.31
CA CYS A 98 -20.80 -18.47 -6.47
C CYS A 98 -22.19 -17.83 -6.42
N HIS A 99 -23.25 -18.66 -6.29
CA HIS A 99 -24.63 -18.19 -6.20
C HIS A 99 -24.93 -17.49 -4.86
N TYR A 100 -24.26 -17.91 -3.80
CA TYR A 100 -24.39 -17.31 -2.48
C TYR A 100 -23.02 -17.06 -1.84
N ARG A 101 -22.91 -15.98 -1.07
CA ARG A 101 -21.68 -15.53 -0.42
C ARG A 101 -22.00 -15.19 1.02
N VAL A 102 -21.45 -15.95 1.96
CA VAL A 102 -21.53 -15.67 3.41
C VAL A 102 -20.13 -15.40 3.96
N ALA A 103 -19.97 -14.38 4.79
CA ALA A 103 -18.69 -13.98 5.36
C ALA A 103 -18.73 -13.90 6.89
N ILE A 104 -17.58 -14.11 7.53
CA ILE A 104 -17.43 -13.90 8.98
C ILE A 104 -17.57 -12.42 9.32
N ASP A 105 -18.33 -12.10 10.39
CA ASP A 105 -18.41 -10.76 10.96
C ASP A 105 -17.11 -10.38 11.68
N ASN A 106 -16.17 -9.88 10.90
CA ASN A 106 -14.89 -9.40 11.41
C ASN A 106 -14.39 -8.23 10.56
N ASP A 107 -14.34 -7.04 11.13
CA ASP A 107 -13.93 -5.80 10.45
C ASP A 107 -12.46 -5.82 9.95
N LYS A 108 -11.65 -6.79 10.38
CA LYS A 108 -10.30 -6.99 9.86
C LYS A 108 -10.29 -7.69 8.50
N ILE A 109 -11.36 -8.42 8.16
CA ILE A 109 -11.50 -9.10 6.86
C ILE A 109 -11.70 -8.04 5.77
N GLN A 110 -10.99 -8.23 4.67
CA GLN A 110 -11.07 -7.40 3.48
C GLN A 110 -11.63 -8.21 2.31
N ILE A 111 -12.66 -7.65 1.68
CA ILE A 111 -13.30 -8.17 0.48
C ILE A 111 -13.11 -7.13 -0.61
N GLY A 112 -12.48 -7.48 -1.76
CA GLY A 112 -12.15 -6.44 -2.71
C GLY A 112 -11.49 -6.87 -4.00
N GLN A 113 -11.39 -5.88 -4.91
CA GLN A 113 -10.71 -5.96 -6.20
C GLN A 113 -9.55 -4.93 -6.23
N PRO A 114 -8.38 -5.26 -5.60
CA PRO A 114 -7.29 -4.29 -5.43
C PRO A 114 -6.39 -4.15 -6.66
N GLU A 115 -6.67 -4.82 -7.77
CA GLU A 115 -5.85 -4.94 -8.98
C GLU A 115 -5.39 -3.58 -9.50
N ALA A 116 -6.26 -2.57 -9.47
CA ALA A 116 -5.95 -1.21 -9.94
C ALA A 116 -4.76 -0.58 -9.21
N LYS A 117 -4.52 -0.94 -7.94
CA LYS A 117 -3.39 -0.44 -7.13
C LYS A 117 -2.04 -0.89 -7.64
N VAL A 118 -2.00 -2.01 -8.34
CA VAL A 118 -0.78 -2.60 -8.91
C VAL A 118 -0.74 -2.50 -10.43
N GLY A 119 -1.62 -1.69 -11.02
CA GLY A 119 -1.64 -1.45 -12.47
C GLY A 119 -2.35 -2.54 -13.28
N LEU A 120 -3.15 -3.39 -12.66
CA LEU A 120 -3.95 -4.43 -13.31
C LEU A 120 -5.44 -4.15 -13.19
N ILE A 121 -6.25 -4.94 -13.90
CA ILE A 121 -7.71 -4.96 -13.74
C ILE A 121 -8.14 -6.35 -13.23
N PRO A 122 -9.32 -6.48 -12.61
CA PRO A 122 -9.95 -7.76 -12.41
C PRO A 122 -10.04 -8.51 -13.73
N GLY A 123 -9.58 -9.76 -13.77
CA GLY A 123 -9.48 -10.52 -15.03
C GLY A 123 -10.36 -11.75 -15.08
N ALA A 124 -10.96 -12.16 -13.96
CA ALA A 124 -11.80 -13.34 -13.90
C ALA A 124 -13.29 -13.01 -13.78
N GLY A 125 -13.71 -11.87 -14.33
CA GLY A 125 -15.09 -11.42 -14.40
C GLY A 125 -15.49 -10.37 -13.35
N GLY A 126 -14.54 -9.87 -12.57
CA GLY A 126 -14.81 -8.90 -11.51
C GLY A 126 -15.41 -7.59 -12.01
N THR A 127 -14.92 -7.05 -13.12
CA THR A 127 -15.48 -5.81 -13.73
C THR A 127 -16.88 -6.02 -14.28
N GLN A 128 -17.31 -7.28 -14.45
CA GLN A 128 -18.61 -7.63 -15.02
C GLN A 128 -19.62 -8.07 -13.97
N ARG A 129 -19.19 -8.88 -12.99
CA ARG A 129 -20.06 -9.41 -11.94
C ARG A 129 -20.37 -8.38 -10.85
N VAL A 130 -19.39 -7.60 -10.43
CA VAL A 130 -19.58 -6.56 -9.40
C VAL A 130 -20.68 -5.56 -9.81
N PRO A 131 -20.66 -4.94 -11.00
CA PRO A 131 -21.73 -4.02 -11.39
C PRO A 131 -23.08 -4.70 -11.58
N ARG A 132 -23.11 -5.99 -11.95
CA ARG A 132 -24.38 -6.76 -12.10
C ARG A 132 -25.02 -7.10 -10.77
N LEU A 133 -24.25 -7.21 -9.71
CA LEU A 133 -24.77 -7.41 -8.35
C LEU A 133 -25.16 -6.07 -7.67
N ALA A 134 -24.27 -5.10 -7.72
CA ALA A 134 -24.35 -3.88 -6.90
C ALA A 134 -24.73 -2.61 -7.70
N GLY A 135 -24.83 -2.70 -9.01
CA GLY A 135 -25.03 -1.56 -9.90
C GLY A 135 -23.76 -0.73 -10.11
N VAL A 136 -23.88 0.34 -10.91
CA VAL A 136 -22.81 1.31 -11.12
C VAL A 136 -23.10 2.54 -10.26
N THR A 137 -22.48 2.60 -9.09
CA THR A 137 -22.57 3.73 -8.15
C THR A 137 -21.18 4.33 -7.94
N GLN A 138 -21.10 5.53 -7.37
CA GLN A 138 -19.81 6.13 -7.02
C GLN A 138 -19.01 5.24 -6.08
N GLU A 139 -19.67 4.56 -5.14
CA GLU A 139 -19.03 3.65 -4.20
C GLU A 139 -18.46 2.42 -4.91
N ILE A 140 -19.22 1.79 -5.79
CA ILE A 140 -18.80 0.61 -6.57
C ILE A 140 -17.70 0.98 -7.57
N MET A 141 -17.77 2.15 -8.18
CA MET A 141 -16.68 2.64 -9.03
C MET A 141 -15.42 2.92 -8.20
N GLY A 142 -15.54 3.43 -6.98
CA GLY A 142 -14.41 3.55 -6.04
C GLY A 142 -13.82 2.20 -5.65
N PHE A 143 -14.66 1.19 -5.43
CA PHE A 143 -14.24 -0.19 -5.14
C PHE A 143 -13.40 -0.78 -6.29
N LEU A 144 -13.78 -0.56 -7.54
CA LEU A 144 -13.06 -1.05 -8.72
C LEU A 144 -11.88 -0.16 -9.13
N LEU A 145 -12.08 1.16 -9.27
CA LEU A 145 -11.07 2.07 -9.81
C LEU A 145 -9.95 2.42 -8.82
N ALA A 146 -10.27 2.54 -7.54
CA ALA A 146 -9.30 2.78 -6.49
C ALA A 146 -8.83 1.49 -5.80
N GLY A 147 -9.44 0.35 -6.11
CA GLY A 147 -9.13 -0.94 -5.49
C GLY A 147 -9.31 -0.92 -3.96
N THR A 148 -10.27 -0.15 -3.45
CA THR A 148 -10.50 -0.01 -2.01
C THR A 148 -11.35 -1.16 -1.50
N PRO A 149 -10.82 -2.07 -0.66
CA PRO A 149 -11.59 -3.20 -0.17
C PRO A 149 -12.66 -2.75 0.84
N PHE A 150 -13.69 -3.55 0.96
CA PHE A 150 -14.77 -3.39 1.95
C PHE A 150 -14.60 -4.36 3.12
N THR A 151 -15.12 -4.00 4.28
CA THR A 151 -15.37 -4.95 5.37
C THR A 151 -16.57 -5.83 5.01
N PRO A 152 -16.78 -7.00 5.66
CA PRO A 152 -17.94 -7.85 5.39
C PRO A 152 -19.28 -7.10 5.50
N LYS A 153 -19.49 -6.30 6.55
CA LYS A 153 -20.70 -5.48 6.70
C LYS A 153 -20.89 -4.49 5.57
N LYS A 154 -19.80 -3.86 5.12
CA LYS A 154 -19.86 -2.94 3.99
C LYS A 154 -20.14 -3.65 2.68
N ALA A 155 -19.56 -4.82 2.45
CA ALA A 155 -19.82 -5.64 1.27
C ALA A 155 -21.27 -6.15 1.24
N LEU A 156 -21.85 -6.48 2.40
CA LEU A 156 -23.26 -6.83 2.54
C LEU A 156 -24.16 -5.64 2.17
N SER A 157 -23.92 -4.47 2.75
CA SER A 157 -24.73 -3.27 2.45
C SER A 157 -24.63 -2.83 0.99
N ALA A 158 -23.50 -3.12 0.33
CA ALA A 158 -23.28 -2.85 -1.09
C ALA A 158 -23.87 -3.93 -2.01
N GLY A 159 -24.44 -5.03 -1.48
CA GLY A 159 -25.01 -6.13 -2.27
C GLY A 159 -23.98 -7.06 -2.91
N LEU A 160 -22.72 -6.99 -2.48
CA LEU A 160 -21.64 -7.84 -2.99
C LEU A 160 -21.57 -9.21 -2.32
N ILE A 161 -22.07 -9.32 -1.09
CA ILE A 161 -22.28 -10.58 -0.38
C ILE A 161 -23.72 -10.66 0.14
N ASN A 162 -24.16 -11.85 0.53
CA ASN A 162 -25.55 -12.11 0.87
C ASN A 162 -25.79 -12.17 2.37
N GLU A 163 -24.76 -12.57 3.15
CA GLU A 163 -24.90 -12.77 4.59
C GLU A 163 -23.59 -12.52 5.34
N VAL A 164 -23.72 -12.09 6.58
CA VAL A 164 -22.61 -11.99 7.55
C VAL A 164 -23.00 -12.75 8.80
N THR A 165 -22.11 -13.63 9.29
CA THR A 165 -22.36 -14.49 10.45
C THR A 165 -21.10 -14.60 11.32
N ASP A 166 -21.20 -15.19 12.49
CA ASP A 166 -20.04 -15.53 13.32
C ASP A 166 -19.23 -16.69 12.71
N ALA A 167 -18.01 -16.90 13.20
CA ALA A 167 -17.07 -17.88 12.65
C ALA A 167 -17.58 -19.33 12.81
N ASP A 168 -18.26 -19.63 13.90
CA ASP A 168 -18.73 -21.00 14.24
C ASP A 168 -19.91 -21.40 13.36
N ASN A 169 -20.73 -20.44 12.97
CA ASN A 169 -21.91 -20.67 12.12
C ASN A 169 -21.63 -20.57 10.61
N LEU A 170 -20.45 -20.14 10.18
CA LEU A 170 -20.14 -19.90 8.77
C LEU A 170 -20.51 -21.07 7.85
N ILE A 171 -20.09 -22.29 8.20
CA ILE A 171 -20.35 -23.48 7.40
C ILE A 171 -21.83 -23.90 7.49
N ASN A 172 -22.46 -23.74 8.62
CA ASN A 172 -23.88 -24.04 8.79
C ASN A 172 -24.74 -23.11 7.94
N ALA A 173 -24.45 -21.81 7.92
CA ALA A 173 -25.11 -20.83 7.05
C ALA A 173 -24.96 -21.19 5.56
N ALA A 174 -23.72 -21.55 5.13
CA ALA A 174 -23.47 -21.96 3.76
C ALA A 174 -24.23 -23.24 3.37
N LYS A 175 -24.25 -24.25 4.25
CA LYS A 175 -25.00 -25.51 4.03
C LYS A 175 -26.51 -25.28 4.03
N LYS A 176 -26.99 -24.42 4.93
CA LYS A 176 -28.42 -24.06 5.03
C LYS A 176 -28.96 -23.55 3.70
N TYR A 177 -28.22 -22.64 3.01
CA TYR A 177 -28.63 -22.16 1.70
C TYR A 177 -28.88 -23.32 0.70
N ILE A 178 -28.02 -24.33 0.69
CA ILE A 178 -28.14 -25.49 -0.21
C ILE A 178 -29.34 -26.37 0.17
N VAL A 179 -29.47 -26.68 1.46
CA VAL A 179 -30.52 -27.56 2.00
C VAL A 179 -31.91 -26.95 1.83
N ASP A 180 -32.03 -25.63 1.98
CA ASP A 180 -33.29 -24.89 1.81
C ASP A 180 -33.67 -24.71 0.33
N GLY A 181 -32.96 -25.31 -0.61
CA GLY A 181 -33.27 -25.24 -2.04
C GLY A 181 -32.81 -23.91 -2.67
N GLY A 182 -31.68 -23.40 -2.23
CA GLY A 182 -31.08 -22.16 -2.77
C GLY A 182 -30.89 -22.19 -4.27
N LYS A 183 -31.06 -21.04 -4.91
CA LYS A 183 -30.96 -20.90 -6.38
C LYS A 183 -29.57 -21.30 -6.88
N SER A 184 -29.57 -21.98 -8.04
CA SER A 184 -28.37 -22.35 -8.81
C SER A 184 -28.25 -21.59 -10.12
N VAL A 185 -28.84 -20.40 -10.17
CA VAL A 185 -28.83 -19.49 -11.34
C VAL A 185 -28.43 -18.10 -10.85
N GLN A 186 -27.51 -17.48 -11.55
CA GLN A 186 -27.08 -16.11 -11.26
C GLN A 186 -28.16 -15.10 -11.69
N PRO A 187 -28.25 -13.94 -11.02
CA PRO A 187 -29.26 -12.93 -11.38
C PRO A 187 -29.26 -12.54 -12.87
N TRP A 188 -28.10 -12.45 -13.48
CA TRP A 188 -27.93 -12.07 -14.90
C TRP A 188 -28.25 -13.17 -15.89
N ASP A 189 -28.45 -14.39 -15.45
CA ASP A 189 -28.91 -15.53 -16.26
C ASP A 189 -30.42 -15.76 -16.11
N GLU A 190 -31.09 -15.04 -15.19
CA GLU A 190 -32.54 -15.11 -15.03
C GLU A 190 -33.26 -14.33 -16.15
N LYS A 191 -34.36 -14.89 -16.64
CA LYS A 191 -35.24 -14.21 -17.62
C LYS A 191 -35.77 -12.91 -17.01
N GLY A 192 -35.54 -11.80 -17.72
CA GLY A 192 -36.01 -10.47 -17.28
C GLY A 192 -35.08 -9.77 -16.31
N PHE A 193 -33.83 -10.20 -16.19
CA PHE A 193 -32.82 -9.49 -15.41
C PHE A 193 -32.79 -7.98 -15.74
N ARG A 194 -32.84 -7.16 -14.70
CA ARG A 194 -32.72 -5.71 -14.80
C ARG A 194 -31.46 -5.26 -14.13
N PHE A 195 -30.61 -4.54 -14.87
CA PHE A 195 -29.34 -4.05 -14.35
C PHE A 195 -29.57 -3.08 -13.18
N PRO A 196 -28.99 -3.33 -12.00
CA PRO A 196 -29.17 -2.46 -10.83
C PRO A 196 -28.66 -1.04 -11.10
N GLY A 197 -29.47 -0.02 -10.80
CA GLY A 197 -29.10 1.38 -11.01
C GLY A 197 -29.26 1.92 -12.43
N GLY A 198 -29.62 1.06 -13.40
CA GLY A 198 -29.86 1.44 -14.80
C GLY A 198 -28.63 1.37 -15.69
N LEU A 199 -28.89 1.28 -16.98
CA LEU A 199 -27.87 1.22 -18.04
C LEU A 199 -27.37 2.61 -18.44
N PRO A 200 -26.23 2.74 -19.13
CA PRO A 200 -25.66 4.06 -19.51
C PRO A 200 -26.60 5.01 -20.24
N TYR A 201 -27.50 4.48 -21.03
CA TYR A 201 -28.48 5.26 -21.79
C TYR A 201 -29.78 5.56 -21.04
N THR A 202 -29.95 5.10 -19.80
CA THR A 202 -31.07 5.49 -18.94
C THR A 202 -30.78 6.82 -18.25
N PRO A 203 -31.78 7.64 -17.87
CA PRO A 203 -31.53 8.93 -17.22
C PRO A 203 -30.62 8.84 -16.01
N LYS A 204 -30.78 7.82 -15.15
CA LYS A 204 -29.97 7.60 -13.96
C LYS A 204 -28.53 7.17 -14.31
N GLY A 205 -28.37 6.29 -15.28
CA GLY A 205 -27.05 5.86 -15.75
C GLY A 205 -26.30 6.98 -16.46
N ALA A 206 -26.95 7.73 -17.31
CA ALA A 206 -26.37 8.85 -18.06
C ALA A 206 -25.69 9.88 -17.13
N MET A 207 -26.29 10.20 -15.98
CA MET A 207 -25.72 11.12 -15.01
C MET A 207 -24.37 10.63 -14.45
N ILE A 208 -24.24 9.32 -14.21
CA ILE A 208 -22.99 8.71 -13.69
C ILE A 208 -21.90 8.76 -14.77
N TRP A 209 -22.26 8.34 -15.99
CA TRP A 209 -21.30 8.19 -17.07
C TRP A 209 -20.84 9.52 -17.67
N ALA A 210 -21.68 10.56 -17.67
CA ALA A 210 -21.32 11.89 -18.15
C ALA A 210 -20.09 12.48 -17.45
N ALA A 211 -19.95 12.23 -16.14
CA ALA A 211 -18.84 12.73 -15.34
C ALA A 211 -17.69 11.72 -15.16
N ALA A 212 -17.89 10.45 -15.50
CA ALA A 212 -16.96 9.37 -15.16
C ALA A 212 -15.56 9.57 -15.76
N SER A 213 -15.47 9.86 -17.06
CA SER A 213 -14.20 10.08 -17.76
C SER A 213 -13.47 11.32 -17.27
N SER A 214 -14.18 12.42 -17.02
CA SER A 214 -13.61 13.66 -16.48
C SER A 214 -13.08 13.46 -15.06
N SER A 215 -13.84 12.78 -14.22
CA SER A 215 -13.43 12.44 -12.85
C SER A 215 -12.21 11.54 -12.84
N LEU A 216 -12.20 10.51 -13.70
CA LEU A 216 -11.04 9.63 -13.84
C LEU A 216 -9.80 10.42 -14.28
N ARG A 217 -9.92 11.26 -15.31
CA ARG A 217 -8.80 12.08 -15.80
C ARG A 217 -8.29 13.04 -14.73
N LYS A 218 -9.17 13.70 -13.98
CA LYS A 218 -8.80 14.58 -12.87
C LYS A 218 -7.95 13.88 -11.80
N ASN A 219 -8.22 12.59 -11.53
CA ASN A 219 -7.56 11.84 -10.47
C ASN A 219 -6.32 11.07 -10.96
N SER A 220 -6.24 10.75 -12.25
CA SER A 220 -5.20 9.88 -12.80
C SER A 220 -4.27 10.57 -13.80
N TYR A 221 -4.66 11.71 -14.36
CA TYR A 221 -3.98 12.39 -15.48
C TYR A 221 -3.63 11.45 -16.65
N ASN A 222 -4.37 10.35 -16.81
CA ASN A 222 -4.13 9.25 -17.76
C ASN A 222 -2.81 8.48 -17.55
N ASN A 223 -2.19 8.60 -16.38
CA ASN A 223 -0.95 7.90 -16.07
C ASN A 223 -1.15 6.41 -15.82
N TYR A 224 -2.37 6.00 -15.45
CA TYR A 224 -2.68 4.65 -15.00
C TYR A 224 -3.61 3.96 -16.00
N PRO A 225 -3.11 3.02 -16.83
CA PRO A 225 -3.91 2.36 -17.86
C PRO A 225 -5.03 1.49 -17.28
N ALA A 226 -4.82 0.92 -16.10
CA ALA A 226 -5.79 0.02 -15.45
C ALA A 226 -7.13 0.70 -15.18
N GLN A 227 -7.14 1.91 -14.61
CA GLN A 227 -8.38 2.61 -14.28
C GLN A 227 -9.21 2.93 -15.53
N THR A 228 -8.55 3.36 -16.62
CA THR A 228 -9.23 3.61 -17.89
C THR A 228 -9.80 2.32 -18.47
N ALA A 229 -9.04 1.22 -18.40
CA ALA A 229 -9.49 -0.09 -18.88
C ALA A 229 -10.68 -0.62 -18.05
N ILE A 230 -10.67 -0.48 -16.72
CA ILE A 230 -11.79 -0.85 -15.85
C ILE A 230 -13.03 -0.05 -16.23
N LEU A 231 -12.91 1.27 -16.34
CA LEU A 231 -14.05 2.13 -16.70
C LEU A 231 -14.65 1.73 -18.04
N SER A 232 -13.80 1.48 -19.05
CA SER A 232 -14.23 1.05 -20.38
C SER A 232 -14.85 -0.35 -20.37
N ALA A 233 -14.22 -1.31 -19.69
CA ALA A 233 -14.72 -2.68 -19.58
C ALA A 233 -16.11 -2.73 -18.90
N VAL A 234 -16.32 -1.92 -17.85
CA VAL A 234 -17.62 -1.80 -17.19
C VAL A 234 -18.62 -1.15 -18.16
N TYR A 235 -18.28 -0.01 -18.78
CA TYR A 235 -19.17 0.71 -19.68
C TYR A 235 -19.68 -0.15 -20.83
N GLU A 236 -18.76 -0.85 -21.53
CA GLU A 236 -19.11 -1.71 -22.65
C GLU A 236 -19.85 -2.98 -22.17
N GLY A 237 -19.37 -3.57 -21.08
CA GLY A 237 -19.85 -4.86 -20.60
C GLY A 237 -21.25 -4.82 -20.00
N VAL A 238 -21.68 -3.71 -19.36
CA VAL A 238 -23.05 -3.61 -18.81
C VAL A 238 -24.13 -3.55 -19.89
N GLN A 239 -23.77 -3.29 -21.14
CA GLN A 239 -24.68 -3.14 -22.27
C GLN A 239 -24.93 -4.44 -23.04
N VAL A 240 -24.23 -5.52 -22.69
CA VAL A 240 -24.27 -6.81 -23.40
C VAL A 240 -24.48 -7.97 -22.42
N PRO A 241 -24.91 -9.18 -22.88
CA PRO A 241 -24.98 -10.37 -22.05
C PRO A 241 -23.64 -10.70 -21.41
N ILE A 242 -23.67 -11.41 -20.27
CA ILE A 242 -22.48 -11.70 -19.46
C ILE A 242 -21.36 -12.36 -20.24
N ASP A 243 -21.65 -13.32 -21.12
CA ASP A 243 -20.63 -14.04 -21.89
C ASP A 243 -19.89 -13.16 -22.90
N ALA A 244 -20.57 -12.16 -23.46
CA ALA A 244 -19.95 -11.13 -24.29
C ALA A 244 -19.14 -10.13 -23.43
N ALA A 245 -19.67 -9.78 -22.26
CA ALA A 245 -19.02 -8.89 -21.32
C ALA A 245 -17.70 -9.45 -20.77
N LEU A 246 -17.64 -10.76 -20.51
CA LEU A 246 -16.43 -11.45 -20.10
C LEU A 246 -15.34 -11.37 -21.19
N ARG A 247 -15.71 -11.54 -22.47
CA ARG A 247 -14.76 -11.33 -23.59
C ARG A 247 -14.27 -9.89 -23.70
N ILE A 248 -15.10 -8.91 -23.37
CA ILE A 248 -14.71 -7.49 -23.29
C ILE A 248 -13.68 -7.29 -22.18
N GLU A 249 -13.94 -7.81 -20.99
CA GLU A 249 -12.98 -7.76 -19.89
C GLU A 249 -11.64 -8.41 -20.26
N ALA A 250 -11.66 -9.60 -20.85
CA ALA A 250 -10.45 -10.33 -21.26
C ALA A 250 -9.60 -9.52 -22.26
N ARG A 251 -10.22 -8.81 -23.21
CA ARG A 251 -9.51 -7.90 -24.13
C ARG A 251 -8.83 -6.76 -23.38
N TYR A 252 -9.53 -6.12 -22.44
CA TYR A 252 -8.97 -5.04 -21.64
C TYR A 252 -7.89 -5.55 -20.68
N PHE A 253 -8.09 -6.73 -20.10
CA PHE A 253 -7.08 -7.39 -19.27
C PHE A 253 -5.78 -7.64 -20.06
N THR A 254 -5.90 -8.25 -21.23
CA THR A 254 -4.76 -8.49 -22.12
C THR A 254 -4.03 -7.20 -22.49
N LYS A 255 -4.78 -6.16 -22.89
CA LYS A 255 -4.21 -4.84 -23.21
C LYS A 255 -3.44 -4.25 -22.04
N VAL A 256 -3.96 -4.35 -20.82
CA VAL A 256 -3.34 -3.80 -19.61
C VAL A 256 -2.11 -4.61 -19.21
N VAL A 257 -2.16 -5.93 -19.22
CA VAL A 257 -1.01 -6.79 -18.91
C VAL A 257 0.16 -6.54 -19.87
N MET A 258 -0.12 -6.26 -21.13
CA MET A 258 0.90 -5.94 -22.14
C MET A 258 1.39 -4.49 -22.11
N ASP A 259 0.78 -3.61 -21.32
CA ASP A 259 1.23 -2.21 -21.18
C ASP A 259 2.48 -2.15 -20.27
N PRO A 260 3.61 -1.58 -20.75
CA PRO A 260 4.82 -1.48 -19.94
C PRO A 260 4.62 -0.74 -18.60
N ARG A 261 3.68 0.20 -18.54
CA ARG A 261 3.36 0.91 -17.28
C ARG A 261 2.78 -0.05 -16.24
N SER A 262 1.88 -0.94 -16.65
CA SER A 262 1.30 -1.96 -15.78
C SER A 262 2.36 -2.94 -15.29
N GLN A 263 3.25 -3.41 -16.18
CA GLN A 263 4.36 -4.29 -15.82
C GLN A 263 5.30 -3.62 -14.80
N ASN A 264 5.65 -2.35 -15.01
CA ASN A 264 6.47 -1.59 -14.09
C ASN A 264 5.77 -1.35 -12.74
N MET A 265 4.45 -1.13 -12.73
CA MET A 265 3.68 -1.01 -11.50
C MET A 265 3.64 -2.33 -10.72
N VAL A 266 3.39 -3.46 -11.37
CA VAL A 266 3.45 -4.78 -10.73
C VAL A 266 4.84 -5.01 -10.13
N ARG A 267 5.90 -4.75 -10.90
CA ARG A 267 7.28 -4.93 -10.44
C ARG A 267 7.60 -4.06 -9.22
N SER A 268 7.27 -2.76 -9.27
CA SER A 268 7.63 -1.81 -8.20
C SER A 268 6.70 -1.90 -6.99
N LEU A 269 5.36 -1.95 -7.20
CA LEU A 269 4.37 -1.84 -6.15
C LEU A 269 3.97 -3.19 -5.53
N PHE A 270 4.31 -4.32 -6.17
CA PHE A 270 4.02 -5.64 -5.64
C PHE A 270 5.30 -6.46 -5.43
N VAL A 271 6.02 -6.81 -6.50
CA VAL A 271 7.19 -7.72 -6.42
C VAL A 271 8.28 -7.14 -5.52
N ASN A 272 8.71 -5.91 -5.77
CA ASN A 272 9.75 -5.27 -4.97
C ASN A 272 9.29 -4.98 -3.54
N MET A 273 8.02 -4.59 -3.34
CA MET A 273 7.47 -4.39 -2.00
C MET A 273 7.41 -5.69 -1.20
N GLN A 274 7.04 -6.81 -1.81
CA GLN A 274 7.12 -8.12 -1.15
C GLN A 274 8.55 -8.51 -0.82
N ALA A 275 9.49 -8.29 -1.73
CA ALA A 275 10.90 -8.56 -1.48
C ALA A 275 11.41 -7.76 -0.27
N LEU A 276 11.09 -6.47 -0.20
CA LEU A 276 11.46 -5.61 0.93
C LEU A 276 10.80 -6.07 2.24
N SER A 277 9.53 -6.45 2.23
CA SER A 277 8.83 -6.95 3.41
C SER A 277 9.41 -8.28 3.94
N LYS A 278 10.00 -9.09 3.05
CA LYS A 278 10.73 -10.32 3.39
C LYS A 278 12.19 -10.07 3.79
N GLY A 279 12.61 -8.81 3.92
CA GLY A 279 13.95 -8.44 4.34
C GLY A 279 14.99 -8.46 3.22
N ALA A 280 14.60 -8.23 1.96
CA ALA A 280 15.58 -8.02 0.89
C ALA A 280 16.55 -6.89 1.29
N ARG A 281 17.86 -7.07 1.03
CA ARG A 281 18.94 -6.18 1.41
C ARG A 281 19.33 -6.22 2.90
N ARG A 282 18.57 -6.91 3.78
CA ARG A 282 19.01 -7.17 5.14
C ARG A 282 20.17 -8.18 5.12
N PRO A 283 21.32 -7.88 5.76
CA PRO A 283 22.40 -8.84 5.92
C PRO A 283 21.92 -10.12 6.64
N LYS A 284 22.23 -11.29 6.06
CA LYS A 284 21.69 -12.58 6.53
C LYS A 284 22.50 -13.20 7.66
N ASP A 285 23.76 -12.78 7.81
CA ASP A 285 24.73 -13.36 8.75
C ASP A 285 24.54 -12.90 10.20
N PHE A 286 23.50 -12.09 10.45
CA PHE A 286 23.17 -11.54 11.75
C PHE A 286 21.80 -12.00 12.21
N ASP A 287 21.70 -12.41 13.47
CA ASP A 287 20.44 -12.75 14.10
C ASP A 287 19.44 -11.59 14.05
N LYS A 288 18.17 -11.93 14.11
CA LYS A 288 17.12 -10.92 14.13
C LYS A 288 17.16 -10.14 15.43
N TYR A 289 17.23 -8.81 15.33
CA TYR A 289 17.33 -7.92 16.47
C TYR A 289 15.96 -7.40 16.89
N ASP A 290 15.58 -7.67 18.14
CA ASP A 290 14.30 -7.22 18.70
C ASP A 290 14.49 -5.94 19.53
N VAL A 291 14.40 -4.80 18.89
CA VAL A 291 14.49 -3.47 19.52
C VAL A 291 13.35 -3.27 20.51
N LYS A 292 13.67 -2.96 21.76
CA LYS A 292 12.71 -2.79 22.87
C LYS A 292 12.63 -1.35 23.38
N LYS A 293 13.74 -0.62 23.34
CA LYS A 293 13.84 0.75 23.85
C LYS A 293 14.68 1.59 22.90
N ILE A 294 14.19 2.79 22.58
CA ILE A 294 14.96 3.77 21.79
C ILE A 294 15.00 5.14 22.46
N GLY A 295 16.10 5.86 22.23
CA GLY A 295 16.19 7.29 22.49
C GLY A 295 15.91 8.11 21.24
N ILE A 296 15.15 9.18 21.35
CA ILE A 296 14.93 10.15 20.28
C ILE A 296 15.43 11.51 20.77
N LEU A 297 16.39 12.08 20.05
CA LEU A 297 16.99 13.37 20.36
C LEU A 297 16.39 14.45 19.46
N GLY A 298 15.70 15.40 20.05
CA GLY A 298 14.85 16.38 19.38
C GLY A 298 13.40 15.97 19.34
N ALA A 299 12.53 16.73 20.02
CA ALA A 299 11.08 16.51 20.10
C ALA A 299 10.28 17.40 19.14
N GLY A 300 10.93 17.97 18.14
CA GLY A 300 10.29 18.71 17.04
C GLY A 300 9.37 17.82 16.20
N LEU A 301 8.86 18.36 15.08
CA LEU A 301 7.89 17.66 14.22
C LEU A 301 8.34 16.23 13.83
N MET A 302 9.63 16.07 13.45
CA MET A 302 10.16 14.77 13.05
C MET A 302 10.30 13.82 14.24
N GLY A 303 10.97 14.23 15.32
CA GLY A 303 11.16 13.40 16.50
C GLY A 303 9.86 12.99 17.17
N ALA A 304 8.88 13.90 17.26
CA ALA A 304 7.54 13.61 17.77
C ALA A 304 6.80 12.55 16.91
N GLY A 305 6.92 12.66 15.57
CA GLY A 305 6.34 11.69 14.65
C GLY A 305 7.04 10.32 14.73
N ILE A 306 8.38 10.29 14.88
CA ILE A 306 9.16 9.06 15.08
C ILE A 306 8.78 8.41 16.41
N ALA A 307 8.62 9.20 17.49
CA ALA A 307 8.16 8.71 18.79
C ALA A 307 6.79 8.03 18.69
N TYR A 308 5.85 8.65 17.98
CA TYR A 308 4.53 8.06 17.77
C TYR A 308 4.58 6.70 17.08
N VAL A 309 5.26 6.58 15.94
CA VAL A 309 5.29 5.32 15.18
C VAL A 309 6.05 4.21 15.92
N THR A 310 7.05 4.58 16.69
CA THR A 310 7.84 3.68 17.54
C THR A 310 7.02 3.14 18.71
N ALA A 311 6.37 4.00 19.48
CA ALA A 311 5.49 3.60 20.57
C ALA A 311 4.29 2.78 20.07
N LYS A 312 3.76 3.10 18.89
CA LYS A 312 2.70 2.31 18.24
C LYS A 312 3.13 0.88 17.91
N ALA A 313 4.42 0.65 17.71
CA ALA A 313 5.00 -0.69 17.53
C ALA A 313 5.29 -1.42 18.85
N GLY A 314 4.95 -0.83 20.00
CA GLY A 314 5.17 -1.40 21.34
C GLY A 314 6.60 -1.22 21.86
N ILE A 315 7.36 -0.27 21.34
CA ILE A 315 8.75 0.01 21.73
C ILE A 315 8.75 1.19 22.71
N GLU A 316 9.50 1.09 23.79
CA GLU A 316 9.72 2.18 24.76
C GLU A 316 10.50 3.33 24.11
N VAL A 317 10.09 4.56 24.36
CA VAL A 317 10.68 5.77 23.78
C VAL A 317 11.08 6.74 24.89
N VAL A 318 12.35 7.12 24.93
CA VAL A 318 12.84 8.28 25.67
C VAL A 318 12.96 9.44 24.70
N LEU A 319 12.07 10.44 24.84
CA LEU A 319 12.00 11.58 23.96
C LEU A 319 12.69 12.79 24.61
N ILE A 320 13.86 13.15 24.11
CA ILE A 320 14.70 14.20 24.69
C ILE A 320 14.63 15.49 23.87
N ASP A 321 14.52 16.64 24.56
CA ASP A 321 14.72 17.96 23.95
C ASP A 321 15.52 18.88 24.91
N MET A 322 15.79 20.11 24.49
CA MET A 322 16.58 21.09 25.22
C MET A 322 15.94 21.48 26.55
N ASP A 323 14.61 21.53 26.61
CA ASP A 323 13.84 21.83 27.81
C ASP A 323 12.63 20.88 27.93
N GLN A 324 12.12 20.74 29.14
CA GLN A 324 11.04 19.81 29.46
C GLN A 324 9.73 20.16 28.71
N ALA A 325 9.43 21.43 28.53
CA ALA A 325 8.22 21.87 27.83
C ALA A 325 8.25 21.48 26.34
N ALA A 326 9.42 21.59 25.70
CA ALA A 326 9.61 21.12 24.32
C ALA A 326 9.45 19.60 24.20
N ALA A 327 10.01 18.83 25.14
CA ALA A 327 9.86 17.37 25.16
C ALA A 327 8.39 16.95 25.34
N GLU A 328 7.67 17.59 26.27
CA GLU A 328 6.23 17.36 26.52
C GLU A 328 5.37 17.73 25.32
N LYS A 329 5.65 18.85 24.65
CA LYS A 329 5.00 19.24 23.40
C LYS A 329 5.19 18.21 22.29
N GLY A 330 6.36 17.56 22.25
CA GLY A 330 6.60 16.44 21.35
C GLY A 330 5.70 15.24 21.65
N LYS A 331 5.50 14.89 22.93
CA LYS A 331 4.54 13.84 23.34
C LYS A 331 3.10 14.25 23.04
N GLU A 332 2.73 15.51 23.20
CA GLU A 332 1.39 16.03 22.89
C GLU A 332 1.00 15.80 21.42
N TYR A 333 1.97 15.77 20.49
CA TYR A 333 1.72 15.39 19.08
C TYR A 333 1.06 14.02 18.97
N SER A 334 1.57 13.01 19.71
CA SER A 334 0.98 11.67 19.77
C SER A 334 -0.44 11.70 20.36
N THR A 335 -0.66 12.48 21.41
CA THR A 335 -1.98 12.66 22.04
C THR A 335 -3.00 13.19 21.04
N LYS A 336 -2.67 14.24 20.28
CA LYS A 336 -3.55 14.81 19.25
C LYS A 336 -3.94 13.82 18.15
N ILE A 337 -2.99 12.97 17.73
CA ILE A 337 -3.29 11.92 16.74
C ILE A 337 -4.28 10.92 17.31
N LEU A 338 -4.06 10.47 18.54
CA LEU A 338 -4.89 9.47 19.21
C LEU A 338 -6.30 9.99 19.54
N ASP A 339 -6.42 11.24 19.98
CA ASP A 339 -7.71 11.92 20.21
C ASP A 339 -8.55 11.98 18.93
N LYS A 340 -7.91 12.31 17.80
CA LYS A 340 -8.55 12.27 16.50
C LYS A 340 -8.96 10.86 16.05
N GLN A 341 -8.22 9.84 16.46
CA GLN A 341 -8.61 8.44 16.20
C GLN A 341 -9.74 8.01 17.11
N LEU A 342 -9.71 8.42 18.37
CA LEU A 342 -10.75 8.14 19.37
C LEU A 342 -12.11 8.76 18.94
N SER A 343 -12.12 10.03 18.54
CA SER A 343 -13.33 10.69 18.04
C SER A 343 -13.95 10.01 16.80
N LYS A 344 -13.11 9.29 16.03
CA LYS A 344 -13.53 8.49 14.86
C LYS A 344 -13.78 7.02 15.20
N LYS A 345 -13.78 6.63 16.47
CA LYS A 345 -13.94 5.24 16.94
C LYS A 345 -12.94 4.26 16.33
N LYS A 346 -11.72 4.72 16.01
CA LYS A 346 -10.63 3.91 15.43
C LYS A 346 -9.67 3.36 16.48
N THR A 347 -9.78 3.80 17.73
CA THR A 347 -9.02 3.32 18.89
C THR A 347 -9.90 3.41 20.14
N THR A 348 -9.41 2.88 21.28
CA THR A 348 -10.05 2.98 22.60
C THR A 348 -9.18 3.81 23.53
N GLU A 349 -9.76 4.34 24.63
CA GLU A 349 -9.00 5.10 25.64
C GLU A 349 -7.87 4.25 26.23
N GLU A 350 -8.13 3.00 26.58
CA GLU A 350 -7.12 2.05 27.09
C GLU A 350 -5.91 1.93 26.12
N LYS A 351 -6.16 1.77 24.83
CA LYS A 351 -5.08 1.69 23.81
C LYS A 351 -4.32 3.00 23.67
N LYS A 352 -5.00 4.13 23.82
CA LYS A 352 -4.38 5.46 23.81
C LYS A 352 -3.44 5.60 25.00
N GLU A 353 -3.92 5.34 26.21
CA GLU A 353 -3.13 5.42 27.45
C GLU A 353 -1.92 4.49 27.40
N LYS A 354 -2.13 3.24 26.96
CA LYS A 354 -1.05 2.26 26.78
C LYS A 354 0.03 2.75 25.82
N LEU A 355 -0.33 3.40 24.70
CA LEU A 355 0.66 3.94 23.77
C LEU A 355 1.40 5.14 24.37
N LEU A 356 0.67 6.07 25.00
CA LEU A 356 1.26 7.26 25.61
C LEU A 356 2.17 6.94 26.80
N SER A 357 1.92 5.85 27.53
CA SER A 357 2.80 5.39 28.62
C SER A 357 4.17 4.90 28.14
N LEU A 358 4.29 4.54 26.86
CA LEU A 358 5.57 4.16 26.25
C LEU A 358 6.46 5.36 25.89
N ILE A 359 5.95 6.60 25.95
CA ILE A 359 6.73 7.80 25.59
C ILE A 359 7.04 8.60 26.84
N THR A 360 8.33 8.65 27.20
CA THR A 360 8.84 9.44 28.33
C THR A 360 9.51 10.72 27.83
N PRO A 361 8.85 11.87 27.93
CA PRO A 361 9.47 13.17 27.58
C PRO A 361 10.40 13.62 28.71
N THR A 362 11.62 14.02 28.39
CA THR A 362 12.64 14.40 29.38
C THR A 362 13.76 15.25 28.80
N THR A 363 14.55 15.86 29.68
CA THR A 363 15.84 16.49 29.36
C THR A 363 17.02 15.63 29.83
N ASP A 364 16.76 14.55 30.58
CA ASP A 364 17.77 13.71 31.23
C ASP A 364 18.25 12.59 30.31
N TYR A 365 19.48 12.73 29.84
CA TYR A 365 20.16 11.73 29.02
C TYR A 365 20.42 10.40 29.75
N SER A 366 20.47 10.38 31.10
CA SER A 366 20.70 9.15 31.87
C SER A 366 19.61 8.11 31.62
N LEU A 367 18.41 8.53 31.26
CA LEU A 367 17.29 7.66 30.89
C LEU A 367 17.51 6.89 29.60
N LEU A 368 18.52 7.25 28.79
CA LEU A 368 18.93 6.47 27.59
C LEU A 368 19.60 5.14 27.95
N LYS A 369 19.98 4.93 29.20
CA LYS A 369 20.56 3.66 29.62
C LYS A 369 19.68 2.48 29.25
N GLY A 370 20.26 1.51 28.56
CA GLY A 370 19.54 0.35 28.04
C GLY A 370 18.79 0.59 26.74
N ALA A 371 18.97 1.74 26.09
CA ALA A 371 18.43 1.95 24.74
C ALA A 371 19.21 1.10 23.72
N ASP A 372 18.47 0.44 22.85
CA ASP A 372 18.99 -0.40 21.77
C ASP A 372 19.45 0.44 20.57
N LEU A 373 18.78 1.58 20.38
CA LEU A 373 18.99 2.46 19.25
C LEU A 373 18.67 3.91 19.62
N ILE A 374 19.43 4.85 19.08
CA ILE A 374 19.15 6.28 19.14
C ILE A 374 18.72 6.77 17.76
N VAL A 375 17.76 7.68 17.70
CA VAL A 375 17.42 8.46 16.51
C VAL A 375 17.59 9.92 16.81
N GLU A 376 18.61 10.54 16.23
CA GLU A 376 18.86 11.96 16.33
C GLU A 376 18.02 12.70 15.27
N ALA A 377 17.21 13.66 15.72
CA ALA A 377 16.30 14.48 14.91
C ALA A 377 16.34 15.97 15.36
N VAL A 378 17.52 16.45 15.78
CA VAL A 378 17.76 17.86 16.15
C VAL A 378 17.96 18.73 14.90
N PHE A 379 18.18 20.04 15.09
CA PHE A 379 18.42 20.97 14.00
C PHE A 379 19.58 20.52 13.09
N GLU A 380 19.49 20.87 11.79
CA GLU A 380 20.46 20.50 10.75
C GLU A 380 21.74 21.37 10.87
N ASN A 381 22.45 21.18 11.99
CA ASN A 381 23.69 21.87 12.33
C ASN A 381 24.70 20.84 12.88
N ARG A 382 25.94 20.84 12.34
CA ARG A 382 26.98 19.84 12.66
C ARG A 382 27.40 19.89 14.12
N ASP A 383 27.53 21.08 14.70
CA ASP A 383 28.01 21.25 16.08
C ASP A 383 26.95 20.78 17.09
N ILE A 384 25.68 21.09 16.83
CA ILE A 384 24.56 20.61 17.65
C ILE A 384 24.48 19.09 17.58
N LYS A 385 24.59 18.50 16.37
CA LYS A 385 24.58 17.04 16.19
C LYS A 385 25.76 16.38 16.88
N ALA A 386 26.95 16.97 16.84
CA ALA A 386 28.14 16.45 17.55
C ALA A 386 27.94 16.45 19.07
N ASP A 387 27.42 17.55 19.63
CA ASP A 387 27.16 17.67 21.08
C ASP A 387 26.15 16.62 21.58
N VAL A 388 25.00 16.48 20.89
CA VAL A 388 23.99 15.50 21.30
C VAL A 388 24.45 14.06 21.07
N THR A 389 25.28 13.80 20.05
CA THR A 389 25.89 12.49 19.80
C THR A 389 26.79 12.11 20.98
N ALA A 390 27.71 12.98 21.38
CA ALA A 390 28.60 12.70 22.50
C ALA A 390 27.84 12.47 23.82
N LYS A 391 26.82 13.29 24.11
CA LYS A 391 25.97 13.15 25.31
C LYS A 391 25.22 11.84 25.34
N ALA A 392 24.66 11.41 24.22
CA ALA A 392 23.89 10.16 24.14
C ALA A 392 24.82 8.93 24.20
N GLU A 393 25.95 8.95 23.47
CA GLU A 393 26.89 7.85 23.46
C GLU A 393 27.51 7.56 24.85
N ALA A 394 27.62 8.56 25.71
CA ALA A 394 28.05 8.40 27.09
C ALA A 394 27.07 7.59 27.96
N GLN A 395 25.81 7.42 27.52
CA GLN A 395 24.73 6.79 28.29
C GLN A 395 24.32 5.40 27.75
N ILE A 396 24.61 5.11 26.48
CA ILE A 396 24.17 3.89 25.81
C ILE A 396 25.27 2.83 25.76
N SER A 397 24.88 1.56 25.55
CA SER A 397 25.84 0.46 25.41
C SER A 397 26.73 0.61 24.16
N GLU A 398 27.90 -0.03 24.18
CA GLU A 398 28.81 -0.04 23.02
C GLU A 398 28.22 -0.70 21.77
N THR A 399 27.19 -1.53 21.94
CA THR A 399 26.54 -2.26 20.86
C THR A 399 25.27 -1.57 20.33
N ALA A 400 24.87 -0.44 20.96
CA ALA A 400 23.70 0.32 20.53
C ALA A 400 23.97 1.02 19.19
N VAL A 401 22.93 1.11 18.38
CA VAL A 401 22.96 1.80 17.09
C VAL A 401 22.72 3.30 17.31
N PHE A 402 23.47 4.16 16.62
CA PHE A 402 23.21 5.58 16.57
C PHE A 402 22.79 6.01 15.18
N GLY A 403 21.51 6.39 15.02
CA GLY A 403 20.91 6.83 13.76
C GLY A 403 20.71 8.34 13.70
N SER A 404 21.09 8.97 12.60
CA SER A 404 20.75 10.38 12.33
C SER A 404 19.62 10.50 11.30
N ASN A 405 18.61 11.32 11.61
CA ASN A 405 17.50 11.64 10.71
C ASN A 405 17.82 12.85 9.80
N THR A 406 19.09 13.18 9.60
CA THR A 406 19.47 14.23 8.65
C THR A 406 18.88 13.97 7.26
N SER A 407 18.50 15.03 6.57
CA SER A 407 17.99 14.95 5.19
C SER A 407 19.06 15.23 4.13
N THR A 408 20.17 15.88 4.52
CA THR A 408 21.13 16.41 3.56
C THR A 408 22.60 16.22 3.92
N LEU A 409 22.93 16.13 5.21
CA LEU A 409 24.32 16.03 5.65
C LEU A 409 24.87 14.62 5.44
N PRO A 410 26.04 14.44 4.79
CA PRO A 410 26.64 13.13 4.61
C PRO A 410 26.88 12.42 5.95
N ILE A 411 26.45 11.16 6.03
CA ILE A 411 26.54 10.33 7.24
C ILE A 411 27.99 10.08 7.65
N THR A 412 28.86 9.84 6.67
CA THR A 412 30.31 9.67 6.91
C THR A 412 30.90 10.88 7.66
N GLY A 413 30.49 12.10 7.30
CA GLY A 413 30.97 13.32 7.97
C GLY A 413 30.39 13.49 9.38
N LEU A 414 29.17 13.06 9.64
CA LEU A 414 28.56 13.09 10.98
C LEU A 414 29.17 12.01 11.88
N ALA A 415 29.46 10.82 11.35
CA ALA A 415 30.05 9.72 12.08
C ALA A 415 31.46 10.02 12.63
N GLN A 416 32.17 11.01 12.10
CA GLN A 416 33.47 11.45 12.64
C GLN A 416 33.38 12.00 14.06
N ASN A 417 32.20 12.45 14.49
CA ASN A 417 31.95 12.92 15.84
C ASN A 417 31.46 11.82 16.79
N SER A 418 31.27 10.61 16.28
CA SER A 418 30.91 9.44 17.07
C SER A 418 32.17 8.73 17.58
N SER A 419 32.13 8.27 18.81
CA SER A 419 33.17 7.38 19.37
C SER A 419 33.11 5.95 18.77
N ARG A 420 32.03 5.64 18.05
CA ARG A 420 31.69 4.33 17.50
C ARG A 420 31.17 4.42 16.07
N PRO A 421 31.97 4.87 15.09
CA PRO A 421 31.50 5.14 13.73
C PRO A 421 30.95 3.90 13.01
N ALA A 422 31.37 2.69 13.42
CA ALA A 422 30.79 1.43 12.92
C ALA A 422 29.32 1.22 13.31
N ASN A 423 28.86 1.84 14.39
CA ASN A 423 27.49 1.79 14.86
C ASN A 423 26.65 3.01 14.43
N PHE A 424 27.26 3.93 13.68
CA PHE A 424 26.59 5.14 13.19
C PHE A 424 25.98 4.92 11.80
N ILE A 425 24.72 5.37 11.60
CA ILE A 425 23.96 5.14 10.35
C ILE A 425 22.96 6.27 10.10
N GLY A 426 22.59 6.50 8.84
CA GLY A 426 21.49 7.41 8.52
C GLY A 426 20.15 6.68 8.56
N ILE A 427 19.13 7.31 9.17
CA ILE A 427 17.75 6.82 9.20
C ILE A 427 16.82 7.99 8.85
N HIS A 428 16.70 8.27 7.56
CA HIS A 428 15.97 9.43 7.06
C HIS A 428 14.48 9.12 6.91
N TYR A 429 13.66 9.77 7.72
CA TYR A 429 12.20 9.73 7.66
C TYR A 429 11.65 10.90 6.87
N PHE A 430 10.39 10.76 6.43
CA PHE A 430 9.67 11.80 5.68
C PHE A 430 8.47 12.31 6.46
N SER A 431 8.21 13.62 6.34
CA SER A 431 7.09 14.29 7.03
C SER A 431 5.79 14.20 6.21
N PRO A 432 4.63 13.96 6.87
CA PRO A 432 4.46 13.59 8.27
C PRO A 432 4.79 12.10 8.51
N VAL A 433 5.59 11.81 9.54
CA VAL A 433 6.17 10.49 9.77
C VAL A 433 5.11 9.38 9.83
N GLU A 434 3.99 9.64 10.50
CA GLU A 434 2.94 8.62 10.68
C GLU A 434 2.21 8.22 9.38
N ARG A 435 2.35 9.04 8.32
CA ARG A 435 1.70 8.79 7.02
C ARG A 435 2.67 8.31 5.94
N MET A 436 3.92 8.72 6.03
CA MET A 436 4.94 8.40 5.04
C MET A 436 5.52 7.01 5.29
N PRO A 437 5.35 6.05 4.37
CA PRO A 437 5.78 4.68 4.59
C PRO A 437 7.29 4.46 4.40
N LEU A 438 7.95 5.29 3.60
CA LEU A 438 9.35 5.13 3.22
C LEU A 438 10.31 5.59 4.33
N VAL A 439 11.43 4.88 4.47
CA VAL A 439 12.60 5.30 5.23
C VAL A 439 13.84 4.99 4.41
N GLU A 440 14.71 5.97 4.21
CA GLU A 440 16.06 5.73 3.68
C GLU A 440 16.99 5.31 4.81
N ILE A 441 17.72 4.24 4.59
CA ILE A 441 18.82 3.79 5.45
C ILE A 441 20.12 4.08 4.70
N ILE A 442 20.94 4.95 5.26
CA ILE A 442 22.13 5.46 4.61
C ILE A 442 23.38 4.89 5.28
N MET A 443 24.15 4.13 4.52
CA MET A 443 25.41 3.55 4.97
C MET A 443 26.54 4.58 4.88
N GLY A 444 27.05 5.03 6.02
CA GLY A 444 28.31 5.78 6.07
C GLY A 444 29.49 4.86 5.74
N LYS A 445 30.68 5.44 5.54
CA LYS A 445 31.87 4.73 5.09
C LYS A 445 32.33 3.61 6.06
N GLU A 446 32.12 3.83 7.36
CA GLU A 446 32.50 2.92 8.42
C GLU A 446 31.34 2.10 9.00
N THR A 447 30.11 2.40 8.61
CA THR A 447 28.89 1.72 9.10
C THR A 447 28.98 0.21 8.86
N SER A 448 28.84 -0.57 9.92
CA SER A 448 28.93 -2.03 9.86
C SER A 448 27.68 -2.69 9.27
N GLN A 449 27.83 -3.91 8.75
CA GLN A 449 26.70 -4.72 8.27
C GLN A 449 25.76 -5.13 9.41
N GLU A 450 26.29 -5.29 10.62
CA GLU A 450 25.48 -5.55 11.82
C GLU A 450 24.57 -4.37 12.14
N THR A 451 25.11 -3.14 12.08
CA THR A 451 24.35 -1.92 12.28
C THR A 451 23.24 -1.77 11.24
N LEU A 452 23.51 -2.10 9.97
CA LEU A 452 22.49 -2.16 8.92
C LEU A 452 21.40 -3.18 9.27
N ALA A 453 21.77 -4.40 9.67
CA ALA A 453 20.80 -5.45 10.00
C ALA A 453 19.88 -5.02 11.16
N LYS A 454 20.44 -4.50 12.26
CA LYS A 454 19.67 -3.99 13.41
C LYS A 454 18.73 -2.85 13.03
N THR A 455 19.22 -1.91 12.21
CA THR A 455 18.43 -0.76 11.74
C THR A 455 17.26 -1.21 10.86
N MET A 456 17.49 -2.15 9.95
CA MET A 456 16.44 -2.71 9.11
C MET A 456 15.36 -3.42 9.93
N ASP A 457 15.76 -4.20 10.95
CA ASP A 457 14.81 -4.85 11.86
C ASP A 457 13.94 -3.85 12.60
N TYR A 458 14.52 -2.76 13.09
CA TYR A 458 13.78 -1.66 13.72
C TYR A 458 12.80 -1.02 12.74
N VAL A 459 13.25 -0.64 11.54
CA VAL A 459 12.41 0.03 10.52
C VAL A 459 11.23 -0.86 10.09
N GLN A 460 11.47 -2.18 9.97
CA GLN A 460 10.39 -3.15 9.69
C GLN A 460 9.44 -3.30 10.87
N LYS A 461 9.94 -3.31 12.11
CA LYS A 461 9.11 -3.43 13.32
C LYS A 461 8.12 -2.26 13.45
N ILE A 462 8.53 -1.04 13.10
CA ILE A 462 7.66 0.13 13.04
C ILE A 462 6.79 0.20 11.76
N ARG A 463 6.79 -0.87 10.95
CA ARG A 463 6.02 -1.02 9.71
C ARG A 463 6.31 0.04 8.65
N LYS A 464 7.56 0.44 8.54
CA LYS A 464 8.07 1.29 7.46
C LYS A 464 8.75 0.43 6.39
N THR A 465 8.83 0.98 5.19
CA THR A 465 9.51 0.36 4.04
C THR A 465 10.95 0.87 3.96
N PRO A 466 11.97 0.05 4.31
CA PRO A 466 13.35 0.47 4.23
C PRO A 466 13.87 0.39 2.79
N ILE A 467 14.62 1.41 2.38
CA ILE A 467 15.51 1.33 1.23
C ILE A 467 16.92 1.65 1.68
N VAL A 468 17.90 0.85 1.25
CA VAL A 468 19.31 1.08 1.56
C VAL A 468 19.93 1.88 0.43
N VAL A 469 20.49 3.03 0.76
CA VAL A 469 21.05 3.99 -0.21
C VAL A 469 22.49 4.35 0.14
N ASN A 470 23.21 4.89 -0.85
CA ASN A 470 24.58 5.34 -0.67
C ASN A 470 24.64 6.69 0.06
N ASP A 471 25.73 6.90 0.78
CA ASP A 471 26.05 8.15 1.45
C ASP A 471 26.47 9.21 0.42
N SER A 472 25.63 10.18 0.24
CA SER A 472 25.88 11.37 -0.59
C SER A 472 25.03 12.52 -0.07
N ARG A 473 25.40 13.74 -0.40
CA ARG A 473 24.58 14.91 -0.03
C ARG A 473 23.18 14.81 -0.63
N GLY A 474 22.14 14.81 0.24
CA GLY A 474 20.73 14.64 -0.16
C GLY A 474 20.35 13.21 -0.56
N PHE A 475 21.23 12.22 -0.33
CA PHE A 475 20.99 10.79 -0.51
C PHE A 475 20.36 10.45 -1.86
N TYR A 476 19.35 9.61 -1.91
CA TYR A 476 18.63 9.29 -3.14
C TYR A 476 17.41 10.21 -3.34
N THR A 477 16.53 10.26 -2.34
CA THR A 477 15.22 10.93 -2.50
C THR A 477 15.33 12.45 -2.64
N SER A 478 16.12 13.11 -1.80
CA SER A 478 16.29 14.57 -1.88
C SER A 478 17.00 15.00 -3.17
N ARG A 479 17.86 14.15 -3.74
CA ARG A 479 18.49 14.42 -5.05
C ARG A 479 17.47 14.36 -6.18
N VAL A 480 16.63 13.28 -6.21
CA VAL A 480 15.56 13.16 -7.21
C VAL A 480 14.53 14.27 -7.05
N PHE A 481 14.14 14.55 -5.82
CA PHE A 481 13.23 15.65 -5.48
C PHE A 481 13.77 17.00 -5.94
N GLY A 482 15.04 17.28 -5.63
CA GLY A 482 15.70 18.55 -5.97
C GLY A 482 15.78 18.80 -7.48
N THR A 483 16.01 17.77 -8.30
CA THR A 483 15.98 17.91 -9.77
C THR A 483 14.60 18.26 -10.29
N TYR A 484 13.55 17.60 -9.76
CA TYR A 484 12.16 17.84 -10.17
C TYR A 484 11.67 19.25 -9.79
N THR A 485 11.89 19.67 -8.55
CA THR A 485 11.48 20.99 -8.07
C THR A 485 12.33 22.10 -8.68
N GLY A 486 13.64 21.87 -8.82
CA GLY A 486 14.56 22.82 -9.43
C GLY A 486 14.22 23.10 -10.89
N GLU A 487 13.87 22.08 -11.66
CA GLU A 487 13.42 22.24 -13.05
C GLU A 487 12.12 23.05 -13.13
N GLY A 488 11.17 22.80 -12.22
CA GLY A 488 9.93 23.59 -12.14
C GLY A 488 10.18 25.07 -11.86
N VAL A 489 11.13 25.38 -10.97
CA VAL A 489 11.52 26.76 -10.64
C VAL A 489 12.28 27.41 -11.81
N ALA A 490 13.17 26.66 -12.48
CA ALA A 490 13.88 27.15 -13.66
C ALA A 490 12.90 27.53 -14.79
N MET A 491 11.95 26.65 -15.11
CA MET A 491 10.91 26.98 -16.10
C MET A 491 10.08 28.22 -15.71
N LEU A 492 9.81 28.42 -14.41
CA LEU A 492 9.14 29.64 -13.94
C LEU A 492 9.99 30.89 -14.19
N ALA A 493 11.28 30.82 -13.92
CA ALA A 493 12.23 31.90 -14.18
C ALA A 493 12.38 32.23 -15.67
N GLU A 494 12.21 31.23 -16.54
CA GLU A 494 12.18 31.37 -18.02
C GLU A 494 10.86 31.98 -18.52
N GLY A 495 9.90 32.26 -17.65
CA GLY A 495 8.62 32.89 -17.98
C GLY A 495 7.51 31.93 -18.39
N ILE A 496 7.69 30.61 -18.20
CA ILE A 496 6.63 29.62 -18.42
C ILE A 496 5.52 29.84 -17.39
N LYS A 497 4.27 29.81 -17.85
CA LYS A 497 3.11 30.02 -16.96
C LYS A 497 3.02 28.94 -15.88
N PRO A 498 2.85 29.31 -14.58
CA PRO A 498 2.78 28.36 -13.47
C PRO A 498 1.79 27.21 -13.70
N ALA A 499 0.60 27.50 -14.22
CA ALA A 499 -0.41 26.49 -14.48
C ALA A 499 0.04 25.42 -15.52
N LEU A 500 0.87 25.80 -16.48
CA LEU A 500 1.41 24.86 -17.46
C LEU A 500 2.46 23.93 -16.80
N ILE A 501 3.37 24.50 -16.00
CA ILE A 501 4.38 23.75 -15.24
C ILE A 501 3.70 22.75 -14.29
N GLU A 502 2.70 23.20 -13.54
CA GLU A 502 1.95 22.38 -12.59
C GLU A 502 1.21 21.22 -13.27
N ASN A 503 0.54 21.49 -14.39
CA ASN A 503 -0.16 20.44 -15.15
C ASN A 503 0.82 19.45 -15.79
N ALA A 504 1.92 19.93 -16.36
CA ALA A 504 2.96 19.07 -16.93
C ALA A 504 3.55 18.14 -15.85
N GLY A 505 3.89 18.66 -14.67
CA GLY A 505 4.39 17.86 -13.56
C GLY A 505 3.43 16.74 -13.15
N LYS A 506 2.13 17.02 -13.05
CA LYS A 506 1.11 15.98 -12.77
C LYS A 506 0.98 14.96 -13.90
N MET A 507 1.13 15.38 -15.15
CA MET A 507 1.07 14.48 -16.31
C MET A 507 2.27 13.54 -16.41
N THR A 508 3.40 13.84 -15.73
CA THR A 508 4.54 12.90 -15.63
C THR A 508 4.32 11.78 -14.61
N GLY A 509 3.21 11.81 -13.88
CA GLY A 509 2.88 10.79 -12.87
C GLY A 509 3.27 11.16 -11.43
N MET A 510 3.83 12.35 -11.22
CA MET A 510 4.16 12.82 -9.87
C MET A 510 2.88 13.16 -9.09
N PRO A 511 2.78 12.78 -7.81
CA PRO A 511 1.58 13.01 -7.00
C PRO A 511 1.31 14.48 -6.71
N MET A 512 2.37 15.30 -6.67
CA MET A 512 2.32 16.76 -6.54
C MET A 512 3.11 17.41 -7.67
N ALA A 513 2.63 18.55 -8.12
CA ALA A 513 3.32 19.35 -9.11
C ALA A 513 4.53 20.10 -8.51
N PRO A 514 5.55 20.48 -9.31
CA PRO A 514 6.85 20.90 -8.78
C PRO A 514 6.81 22.19 -8.00
N LEU A 515 6.02 23.19 -8.41
CA LEU A 515 5.94 24.46 -7.69
C LEU A 515 5.15 24.33 -6.39
N ALA A 516 3.99 23.62 -6.43
CA ALA A 516 3.22 23.31 -5.24
C ALA A 516 4.02 22.47 -4.23
N LEU A 517 4.88 21.58 -4.73
CA LEU A 517 5.75 20.77 -3.89
C LEU A 517 6.86 21.60 -3.24
N SER A 518 7.45 22.56 -3.98
CA SER A 518 8.44 23.51 -3.45
C SER A 518 7.84 24.39 -2.33
N ASP A 519 6.61 24.83 -2.52
CA ASP A 519 5.88 25.63 -1.52
C ASP A 519 5.56 24.79 -0.26
N ALA A 520 5.16 23.54 -0.41
CA ALA A 520 4.84 22.63 0.70
C ALA A 520 6.06 22.26 1.58
N VAL A 521 7.26 22.28 1.02
CA VAL A 521 8.52 21.96 1.74
C VAL A 521 9.11 23.18 2.46
N ALA A 522 8.54 24.37 2.25
CA ALA A 522 9.00 25.66 2.75
C ALA A 522 10.28 26.19 2.06
N LEU A 523 10.14 27.31 1.38
CA LEU A 523 11.22 27.93 0.61
C LEU A 523 12.42 28.35 1.45
N ASP A 524 12.21 28.71 2.73
CA ASP A 524 13.28 29.05 3.67
C ASP A 524 14.17 27.84 4.01
N LEU A 525 13.60 26.64 4.05
CA LEU A 525 14.38 25.41 4.21
C LEU A 525 15.27 25.17 2.99
N ALA A 526 14.72 25.31 1.78
CA ALA A 526 15.48 25.19 0.54
C ALA A 526 16.64 26.18 0.49
N TRP A 527 16.40 27.42 0.90
CA TRP A 527 17.44 28.46 1.00
C TRP A 527 18.55 28.09 2.00
N LYS A 528 18.18 27.63 3.20
CA LYS A 528 19.15 27.19 4.24
C LYS A 528 20.01 26.03 3.76
N VAL A 529 19.39 25.03 3.11
CA VAL A 529 20.10 23.87 2.54
C VAL A 529 21.07 24.31 1.44
N THR A 530 20.63 25.18 0.53
CA THR A 530 21.47 25.70 -0.56
C THR A 530 22.65 26.50 -0.01
N THR A 531 22.41 27.36 0.97
CA THR A 531 23.44 28.18 1.61
C THR A 531 24.47 27.30 2.35
N GLN A 532 24.02 26.27 3.08
CA GLN A 532 24.94 25.33 3.73
C GLN A 532 25.74 24.52 2.72
N THR A 533 25.09 24.08 1.64
CA THR A 533 25.74 23.33 0.56
C THR A 533 26.86 24.15 -0.10
N LYS A 534 26.61 25.45 -0.35
CA LYS A 534 27.62 26.35 -0.92
C LYS A 534 28.83 26.49 0.02
N LYS A 535 28.61 26.72 1.31
CA LYS A 535 29.69 26.77 2.31
C LYS A 535 30.53 25.49 2.36
N ASP A 536 29.86 24.34 2.32
CA ASP A 536 30.55 23.06 2.37
C ASP A 536 31.38 22.82 1.09
N PHE A 537 30.89 23.20 -0.10
CA PHE A 537 31.66 23.11 -1.34
C PHE A 537 32.85 24.06 -1.36
N GLU A 538 32.68 25.30 -0.89
CA GLU A 538 33.79 26.25 -0.73
C GLU A 538 34.86 25.68 0.20
N ALA A 539 34.48 25.03 1.32
CA ALA A 539 35.43 24.40 2.24
C ALA A 539 36.12 23.17 1.62
N GLU A 540 35.48 22.49 0.67
CA GLU A 540 36.05 21.35 -0.09
C GLU A 540 36.87 21.81 -1.32
N GLY A 541 36.96 23.11 -1.58
CA GLY A 541 37.66 23.66 -2.77
C GLY A 541 36.95 23.40 -4.09
N LYS A 542 35.63 23.27 -4.05
CA LYS A 542 34.77 23.03 -5.23
C LYS A 542 33.94 24.24 -5.59
#